data_29d7f9fe21b27d2af3d3feb263854de4
#
_entry.id   29d7f9fe21b27d2af3d3feb263854de4
#
_cell.length_a   1.000
_cell.length_b   1.000
_cell.length_c   1.000
_cell.angle_alpha   90.00
_cell.angle_beta   90.00
_cell.angle_gamma   90.00
#
_symmetry.space_group_name_H-M   'P 1'
#
loop_
_entity.id
_entity.type
_entity.pdbx_description
1 polymer ?
#
loop_
_entity_poly.entity_id
_entity_poly.type
_entity_poly.pdbx_seq_one_letter_code
_entity_poly.pdbx_strand_id
1 'polypeptide(L)'
;MRFTTITAIAILSAGAALAQDDMTPSITASDQPLENGVVSADSITAEEKGWLVVHRTDSEMAPGPVVGHAPIRMGTTDDVAAILTEEVAPGDMLMLMVHSEAGGSETGIFEYTLGAEEDGPDRVDGELVTTVITAE
;
A
#
# COMPACT_ATOMS: atom_id res chain seq x y z
N MET A 1 59.45 42.12 15.88
CA MET A 1 58.03 41.73 16.10
C MET A 1 57.47 41.16 14.83
N ARG A 2 57.24 39.85 14.78
CA ARG A 2 56.63 39.19 13.62
C ARG A 2 55.18 38.87 13.99
N PHE A 3 54.23 39.50 13.30
CA PHE A 3 52.81 39.21 13.43
C PHE A 3 52.46 38.04 12.50
N THR A 4 52.09 36.91 13.07
CA THR A 4 51.61 35.74 12.32
C THR A 4 50.09 35.87 12.18
N THR A 5 49.60 36.11 10.97
CA THR A 5 48.20 36.14 10.68
C THR A 5 47.71 34.73 10.48
N ILE A 6 46.81 34.26 11.35
CA ILE A 6 46.14 32.95 11.22
C ILE A 6 44.86 33.18 10.40
N THR A 7 44.83 32.67 9.18
CA THR A 7 43.62 32.67 8.32
C THR A 7 42.76 31.45 8.71
N ALA A 8 41.60 31.71 9.31
CA ALA A 8 40.63 30.66 9.59
C ALA A 8 39.84 30.36 8.30
N ILE A 9 39.98 29.15 7.80
CA ILE A 9 39.17 28.64 6.69
C ILE A 9 37.88 28.08 7.27
N ALA A 10 36.74 28.75 7.03
CA ALA A 10 35.42 28.25 7.34
C ALA A 10 34.98 27.26 6.26
N ILE A 11 34.92 25.99 6.61
CA ILE A 11 34.36 24.94 5.73
C ILE A 11 32.84 25.01 5.87
N LEU A 12 32.15 25.55 4.85
CA LEU A 12 30.70 25.43 4.70
C LEU A 12 30.40 24.00 4.25
N SER A 13 29.96 23.15 5.15
CA SER A 13 29.33 21.89 4.77
C SER A 13 27.91 22.16 4.27
N ALA A 14 27.72 22.19 2.96
CA ALA A 14 26.42 22.15 2.35
C ALA A 14 25.82 20.77 2.61
N GLY A 15 24.97 20.63 3.62
CA GLY A 15 24.13 19.47 3.80
C GLY A 15 23.13 19.41 2.65
N ALA A 16 23.28 18.43 1.75
CA ALA A 16 22.23 18.11 0.80
C ALA A 16 21.03 17.58 1.60
N ALA A 17 19.99 18.42 1.76
CA ALA A 17 18.70 17.93 2.21
C ALA A 17 18.16 17.02 1.10
N LEU A 18 18.17 15.71 1.33
CA LEU A 18 17.43 14.76 0.50
C LEU A 18 15.96 15.13 0.69
N ALA A 19 15.31 15.64 -0.37
CA ALA A 19 13.88 15.76 -0.43
C ALA A 19 13.33 14.33 -0.29
N GLN A 20 12.63 14.03 0.82
CA GLN A 20 11.76 12.86 0.87
C GLN A 20 10.63 13.16 -0.11
N ASP A 21 10.56 12.40 -1.19
CA ASP A 21 9.35 12.37 -2.00
C ASP A 21 8.23 11.93 -1.06
N ASP A 22 7.26 12.82 -0.83
CA ASP A 22 6.03 12.48 -0.13
C ASP A 22 5.29 11.46 -1.00
N MET A 23 5.51 10.19 -0.70
CA MET A 23 4.82 9.10 -1.37
C MET A 23 3.38 9.05 -0.86
N THR A 24 2.46 9.60 -1.64
CA THR A 24 1.04 9.46 -1.34
C THR A 24 0.59 8.03 -1.66
N PRO A 25 0.04 7.28 -0.70
CA PRO A 25 -0.49 5.96 -0.96
C PRO A 25 -1.52 5.95 -2.08
N SER A 26 -1.43 4.97 -2.96
CA SER A 26 -2.35 4.82 -4.09
C SER A 26 -2.41 3.37 -4.57
N ILE A 27 -3.50 3.03 -5.24
CA ILE A 27 -3.69 1.73 -5.87
C ILE A 27 -4.46 1.88 -7.17
N THR A 28 -4.02 1.17 -8.20
CA THR A 28 -4.72 1.05 -9.48
C THR A 28 -4.87 -0.42 -9.86
N ALA A 29 -5.99 -0.76 -10.45
CA ALA A 29 -6.27 -2.07 -11.00
C ALA A 29 -7.35 -1.95 -12.09
N SER A 30 -7.40 -2.92 -12.97
CA SER A 30 -8.38 -2.99 -14.07
C SER A 30 -9.28 -4.21 -13.90
N ASP A 31 -10.46 -4.16 -14.50
CA ASP A 31 -11.32 -5.32 -14.64
C ASP A 31 -10.55 -6.45 -15.31
N GLN A 32 -10.70 -7.66 -14.82
CA GLN A 32 -9.88 -8.79 -15.25
C GLN A 32 -10.58 -10.12 -15.03
N PRO A 33 -10.23 -11.17 -15.80
CA PRO A 33 -10.73 -12.53 -15.55
C PRO A 33 -10.10 -13.10 -14.29
N LEU A 34 -10.91 -13.68 -13.40
CA LEU A 34 -10.50 -14.22 -12.10
C LEU A 34 -10.68 -15.75 -11.99
N GLU A 35 -10.89 -16.43 -13.10
CA GLU A 35 -11.10 -17.88 -13.16
C GLU A 35 -9.93 -18.70 -12.62
N ASN A 36 -8.72 -18.14 -12.71
CA ASN A 36 -7.51 -18.78 -12.20
C ASN A 36 -7.30 -18.60 -10.67
N GLY A 37 -8.22 -17.89 -10.00
CA GLY A 37 -8.13 -17.63 -8.56
C GLY A 37 -7.05 -16.62 -8.15
N VAL A 38 -6.61 -15.77 -9.09
CA VAL A 38 -5.62 -14.72 -8.84
C VAL A 38 -6.17 -13.37 -9.29
N VAL A 39 -6.02 -12.36 -8.44
CA VAL A 39 -6.29 -10.96 -8.77
C VAL A 39 -5.00 -10.16 -8.72
N SER A 40 -4.83 -9.21 -9.65
CA SER A 40 -3.65 -8.35 -9.70
C SER A 40 -4.03 -6.87 -9.61
N ALA A 41 -3.28 -6.12 -8.83
CA ALA A 41 -3.24 -4.66 -8.92
C ALA A 41 -2.18 -4.25 -9.93
N ASP A 42 -2.47 -3.27 -10.78
CA ASP A 42 -1.55 -2.76 -11.80
C ASP A 42 -0.35 -2.05 -11.13
N SER A 43 -0.62 -1.23 -10.12
CA SER A 43 0.41 -0.53 -9.35
C SER A 43 -0.10 -0.18 -7.96
N ILE A 44 0.78 -0.29 -6.98
CA ILE A 44 0.53 0.11 -5.59
C ILE A 44 1.69 0.99 -5.13
N THR A 45 1.36 2.16 -4.54
CA THR A 45 2.29 2.98 -3.79
C THR A 45 1.92 2.94 -2.32
N ALA A 46 2.87 2.62 -1.45
CA ALA A 46 2.69 2.55 0.00
C ALA A 46 3.76 3.35 0.74
N GLU A 47 3.38 4.06 1.79
CA GLU A 47 4.31 4.85 2.62
C GLU A 47 5.20 3.96 3.49
N GLU A 48 4.71 2.78 3.83
CA GLU A 48 5.43 1.78 4.60
C GLU A 48 5.12 0.35 4.11
N LYS A 49 5.76 -0.64 4.68
CA LYS A 49 5.45 -2.05 4.41
C LYS A 49 4.01 -2.35 4.85
N GLY A 50 3.33 -3.23 4.12
CA GLY A 50 1.96 -3.57 4.43
C GLY A 50 1.41 -4.64 3.50
N TRP A 51 0.16 -4.49 3.13
CA TRP A 51 -0.63 -5.51 2.45
C TRP A 51 -1.49 -4.92 1.34
N LEU A 52 -1.52 -5.60 0.19
CA LEU A 52 -2.67 -5.57 -0.69
C LEU A 52 -3.75 -6.44 -0.04
N VAL A 53 -4.90 -5.87 0.23
CA VAL A 53 -6.04 -6.61 0.79
C VAL A 53 -7.20 -6.58 -0.20
N VAL A 54 -7.77 -7.74 -0.46
CA VAL A 54 -8.88 -7.91 -1.41
C VAL A 54 -10.14 -8.22 -0.62
N HIS A 55 -11.13 -7.34 -0.75
CA HIS A 55 -12.43 -7.47 -0.13
C HIS A 55 -13.51 -7.81 -1.18
N ARG A 56 -14.53 -8.55 -0.79
CA ARG A 56 -15.79 -8.53 -1.51
C ARG A 56 -16.42 -7.14 -1.41
N THR A 57 -17.06 -6.71 -2.46
CA THR A 57 -17.90 -5.50 -2.44
C THR A 57 -19.08 -5.66 -3.40
N ASP A 58 -19.88 -4.64 -3.46
CA ASP A 58 -21.05 -4.54 -4.34
C ASP A 58 -21.23 -3.10 -4.86
N SER A 59 -22.37 -2.80 -5.44
CA SER A 59 -22.67 -1.46 -5.97
C SER A 59 -22.71 -0.35 -4.92
N GLU A 60 -22.79 -0.68 -3.65
CA GLU A 60 -22.73 0.28 -2.54
C GLU A 60 -21.27 0.68 -2.19
N MET A 61 -20.27 -0.02 -2.75
CA MET A 61 -18.85 0.26 -2.58
C MET A 61 -18.38 0.24 -1.11
N ALA A 62 -18.99 -0.61 -0.29
CA ALA A 62 -18.57 -0.85 1.08
C ALA A 62 -17.61 -2.06 1.15
N PRO A 63 -16.53 -2.03 1.95
CA PRO A 63 -15.68 -3.18 2.15
C PRO A 63 -16.44 -4.33 2.81
N GLY A 64 -16.46 -5.48 2.16
CA GLY A 64 -16.99 -6.73 2.69
C GLY A 64 -15.87 -7.65 3.24
N PRO A 65 -16.13 -8.95 3.36
CA PRO A 65 -15.13 -9.90 3.85
C PRO A 65 -13.87 -9.91 3.02
N VAL A 66 -12.73 -10.17 3.67
CA VAL A 66 -11.44 -10.35 3.01
C VAL A 66 -11.43 -11.71 2.30
N VAL A 67 -11.06 -11.70 1.02
CA VAL A 67 -10.97 -12.90 0.17
C VAL A 67 -9.59 -13.11 -0.43
N GLY A 68 -8.63 -12.29 -0.08
CA GLY A 68 -7.24 -12.42 -0.50
C GLY A 68 -6.37 -11.32 0.06
N HIS A 69 -5.07 -11.59 0.15
CA HIS A 69 -4.08 -10.57 0.51
C HIS A 69 -2.70 -10.96 -0.04
N ALA A 70 -1.84 -9.97 -0.18
CA ALA A 70 -0.44 -10.15 -0.55
C ALA A 70 0.44 -9.10 0.13
N PRO A 71 1.68 -9.43 0.53
CA PRO A 71 2.57 -8.47 1.14
C PRO A 71 3.03 -7.43 0.11
N ILE A 72 3.17 -6.20 0.56
CA ILE A 72 3.77 -5.09 -0.19
C ILE A 72 4.86 -4.43 0.63
N ARG A 73 5.81 -3.84 -0.07
CA ARG A 73 6.88 -3.04 0.56
C ARG A 73 6.59 -1.54 0.43
N MET A 74 7.29 -0.75 1.20
CA MET A 74 7.33 0.70 1.02
C MET A 74 7.76 1.07 -0.40
N GLY A 75 7.17 2.09 -0.97
CA GLY A 75 7.42 2.56 -2.33
C GLY A 75 6.38 2.06 -3.32
N THR A 76 6.68 2.19 -4.60
CA THR A 76 5.81 1.72 -5.68
C THR A 76 6.19 0.31 -6.11
N THR A 77 5.19 -0.57 -6.20
CA THR A 77 5.32 -1.94 -6.71
C THR A 77 4.26 -2.16 -7.78
N ASP A 78 4.68 -2.62 -8.94
CA ASP A 78 3.79 -2.94 -10.06
C ASP A 78 3.45 -4.44 -10.07
N ASP A 79 2.33 -4.80 -10.69
CA ASP A 79 1.88 -6.18 -10.89
C ASP A 79 1.80 -6.99 -9.57
N VAL A 80 1.17 -6.41 -8.55
CA VAL A 80 1.00 -7.09 -7.26
C VAL A 80 -0.17 -8.06 -7.33
N ALA A 81 0.11 -9.35 -7.22
CA ALA A 81 -0.90 -10.40 -7.29
C ALA A 81 -1.24 -10.97 -5.92
N ALA A 82 -2.53 -11.24 -5.69
CA ALA A 82 -3.04 -11.94 -4.52
C ALA A 82 -3.80 -13.20 -4.93
N ILE A 83 -3.61 -14.28 -4.20
CA ILE A 83 -4.38 -15.51 -4.38
C ILE A 83 -5.70 -15.36 -3.65
N LEU A 84 -6.80 -15.63 -4.37
CA LEU A 84 -8.14 -15.61 -3.80
C LEU A 84 -8.40 -16.88 -2.98
N THR A 85 -9.07 -16.72 -1.85
CA THR A 85 -9.41 -17.84 -0.94
C THR A 85 -10.74 -18.48 -1.28
N GLU A 86 -11.48 -17.91 -2.24
CA GLU A 86 -12.76 -18.43 -2.73
C GLU A 86 -12.94 -18.12 -4.21
N GLU A 87 -13.90 -18.79 -4.84
CA GLU A 87 -14.25 -18.54 -6.23
C GLU A 87 -14.94 -17.18 -6.39
N VAL A 88 -14.58 -16.47 -7.47
CA VAL A 88 -15.18 -15.22 -7.88
C VAL A 88 -15.75 -15.41 -9.29
N ALA A 89 -17.07 -15.23 -9.42
CA ALA A 89 -17.76 -15.38 -10.68
C ALA A 89 -17.64 -14.11 -11.54
N PRO A 90 -17.71 -14.24 -12.90
CA PRO A 90 -17.85 -13.07 -13.75
C PRO A 90 -19.02 -12.18 -13.32
N GLY A 91 -18.78 -10.88 -13.23
CA GLY A 91 -19.74 -9.90 -12.75
C GLY A 91 -19.66 -9.57 -11.25
N ASP A 92 -18.96 -10.40 -10.47
CA ASP A 92 -18.68 -10.09 -9.05
C ASP A 92 -17.74 -8.91 -8.94
N MET A 93 -17.87 -8.13 -7.88
CA MET A 93 -17.04 -6.96 -7.62
C MET A 93 -16.10 -7.22 -6.46
N LEU A 94 -14.85 -6.79 -6.63
CA LEU A 94 -13.83 -6.81 -5.60
C LEU A 94 -13.30 -5.40 -5.34
N MET A 95 -13.03 -5.11 -4.08
CA MET A 95 -12.36 -3.89 -3.65
C MET A 95 -10.94 -4.24 -3.22
N LEU A 96 -9.97 -3.69 -3.94
CA LEU A 96 -8.56 -3.81 -3.62
C LEU A 96 -8.16 -2.60 -2.75
N MET A 97 -7.47 -2.84 -1.66
CA MET A 97 -7.19 -1.84 -0.65
C MET A 97 -5.75 -1.95 -0.15
N VAL A 98 -5.15 -0.82 0.16
CA VAL A 98 -3.83 -0.77 0.81
C VAL A 98 -4.02 -0.78 2.32
N HIS A 99 -3.32 -1.67 3.01
CA HIS A 99 -3.25 -1.74 4.46
C HIS A 99 -1.80 -1.64 4.92
N SER A 100 -1.57 -1.01 6.07
CA SER A 100 -0.27 -0.98 6.72
C SER A 100 -0.04 -2.22 7.56
N GLU A 101 1.21 -2.68 7.66
CA GLU A 101 1.65 -3.69 8.63
C GLU A 101 1.87 -3.01 9.98
N ALA A 102 0.84 -2.93 10.82
CA ALA A 102 0.90 -2.24 12.09
C ALA A 102 -0.10 -2.76 13.12
N GLY A 103 0.23 -2.64 14.39
CA GLY A 103 -0.69 -2.86 15.52
C GLY A 103 -0.95 -4.31 15.88
N GLY A 104 -0.48 -5.27 15.10
CA GLY A 104 -0.63 -6.70 15.38
C GLY A 104 0.40 -7.26 16.35
N SER A 105 0.34 -8.56 16.60
CA SER A 105 1.24 -9.28 17.49
C SER A 105 2.51 -9.75 16.79
N GLU A 106 2.46 -10.02 15.49
CA GLU A 106 3.58 -10.53 14.70
C GLU A 106 3.75 -9.78 13.37
N THR A 107 4.92 -9.19 13.17
CA THR A 107 5.28 -8.57 11.89
C THR A 107 5.41 -9.61 10.78
N GLY A 108 4.76 -9.35 9.63
CA GLY A 108 4.80 -10.23 8.47
C GLY A 108 3.72 -11.32 8.48
N ILE A 109 2.85 -11.30 9.46
CA ILE A 109 1.63 -12.11 9.53
C ILE A 109 0.44 -11.18 9.35
N PHE A 110 -0.39 -11.46 8.37
CA PHE A 110 -1.61 -10.70 8.14
C PHE A 110 -2.66 -11.01 9.20
N GLU A 111 -2.95 -10.03 10.05
CA GLU A 111 -3.82 -10.20 11.22
C GLU A 111 -5.17 -9.48 11.09
N TYR A 112 -5.38 -8.71 10.00
CA TYR A 112 -6.61 -7.96 9.81
C TYR A 112 -7.84 -8.87 9.63
N THR A 113 -8.89 -8.51 10.35
CA THR A 113 -10.27 -8.98 10.11
C THR A 113 -11.16 -7.74 9.95
N LEU A 114 -12.28 -7.86 9.24
CA LEU A 114 -13.15 -6.71 8.95
C LEU A 114 -13.52 -5.94 10.22
N GLY A 115 -13.12 -4.65 10.26
CA GLY A 115 -13.31 -3.77 11.41
C GLY A 115 -12.23 -3.84 12.49
N ALA A 116 -11.17 -4.65 12.28
CA ALA A 116 -10.03 -4.70 13.20
C ALA A 116 -9.12 -3.47 13.04
N GLU A 117 -8.32 -3.19 14.08
CA GLU A 117 -7.29 -2.14 14.04
C GLU A 117 -5.94 -2.69 13.58
N GLU A 118 -5.68 -3.99 13.82
CA GLU A 118 -4.47 -4.68 13.38
C GLU A 118 -4.42 -4.73 11.86
N ASP A 119 -3.28 -4.40 11.28
CA ASP A 119 -3.07 -4.32 9.83
C ASP A 119 -4.21 -3.57 9.11
N GLY A 120 -4.63 -2.45 9.70
CA GLY A 120 -5.77 -1.68 9.23
C GLY A 120 -5.53 -0.93 7.92
N PRO A 121 -6.60 -0.45 7.29
CA PRO A 121 -6.52 0.21 6.00
C PRO A 121 -5.87 1.59 6.07
N ASP A 122 -5.07 1.89 5.06
CA ASP A 122 -4.49 3.21 4.85
C ASP A 122 -5.54 4.22 4.41
N ARG A 123 -5.33 5.48 4.80
CA ARG A 123 -6.19 6.59 4.44
C ARG A 123 -5.37 7.80 3.98
N VAL A 124 -5.87 8.47 2.97
CA VAL A 124 -5.38 9.77 2.52
C VAL A 124 -6.50 10.77 2.70
N ASP A 125 -6.27 11.82 3.45
CA ASP A 125 -7.29 12.85 3.77
C ASP A 125 -8.60 12.27 4.35
N GLY A 126 -8.50 11.16 5.10
CA GLY A 126 -9.62 10.46 5.72
C GLY A 126 -10.34 9.45 4.83
N GLU A 127 -9.99 9.35 3.54
CA GLU A 127 -10.55 8.40 2.60
C GLU A 127 -9.67 7.15 2.47
N LEU A 128 -10.29 5.99 2.30
CA LEU A 128 -9.61 4.71 2.09
C LEU A 128 -8.82 4.71 0.77
N VAL A 129 -7.64 4.12 0.78
CA VAL A 129 -6.82 3.92 -0.43
C VAL A 129 -7.29 2.64 -1.12
N THR A 130 -8.24 2.78 -2.03
CA THR A 130 -8.93 1.66 -2.69
C THR A 130 -9.11 1.86 -4.18
N THR A 131 -9.34 0.74 -4.87
CA THR A 131 -9.91 0.68 -6.20
C THR A 131 -10.89 -0.49 -6.28
N VAL A 132 -11.92 -0.37 -7.11
CA VAL A 132 -12.91 -1.44 -7.31
C VAL A 132 -12.78 -1.96 -8.73
N ILE A 133 -12.81 -3.28 -8.87
CA ILE A 133 -12.79 -3.98 -10.14
C ILE A 133 -14.02 -4.90 -10.25
N THR A 134 -14.38 -5.23 -11.48
CA THR A 134 -15.38 -6.25 -11.80
C THR A 134 -14.68 -7.44 -12.43
N ALA A 135 -15.03 -8.64 -11.99
CA ALA A 135 -14.56 -9.89 -12.61
C ALA A 135 -15.15 -10.04 -14.02
N GLU A 136 -14.33 -10.42 -15.00
CA GLU A 136 -14.70 -10.68 -16.39
C GLU A 136 -14.94 -12.17 -16.67
#